data_c20f6fc6d00b3b56bac1acbb0d0a6cab
#
_entry.id   c20f6fc6d00b3b56bac1acbb0d0a6cab
#
_cell.length_a   1.000
_cell.length_b   1.000
_cell.length_c   1.000
_cell.angle_alpha   90.00
_cell.angle_beta   90.00
_cell.angle_gamma   90.00
#
_symmetry.space_group_name_H-M   'P 1'
#
loop_
_entity.id
_entity.type
_entity.pdbx_description
1 polymer ?
#
loop_
_entity_poly.entity_id
_entity_poly.type
_entity_poly.pdbx_seq_one_letter_code
_entity_poly.pdbx_strand_id
1 'polypeptide(L)'
;MAEKFYHICGRAYDNDGKMHIVTVVGKVKQGSEKVNVKLDTNEIPILVDKNGYEVKTNDLSINFKEKRFSRELEIGVSICHPLDKFSEETGVRIAKRRIKNGDIIGTLRTNDLSMLTQDGVYAELLVKLNHIKDNIEKYIS
;
A
#
# COMPACT_ATOMS: atom_id res chain seq x y z
N MET A 1 12.42 -0.46 10.75
CA MET A 1 11.69 -0.78 9.52
C MET A 1 12.02 0.25 8.45
N ALA A 2 12.32 -0.21 7.26
CA ALA A 2 12.68 0.68 6.17
C ALA A 2 11.42 1.25 5.52
N GLU A 3 11.37 2.56 5.38
CA GLU A 3 10.35 3.26 4.62
C GLU A 3 10.97 3.68 3.30
N LYS A 4 10.23 3.50 2.21
CA LYS A 4 10.65 3.94 0.89
C LYS A 4 9.58 4.84 0.29
N PHE A 5 10.04 5.88 -0.38
CA PHE A 5 9.17 6.83 -1.07
C PHE A 5 9.39 6.75 -2.57
N TYR A 6 8.29 6.80 -3.29
CA TYR A 6 8.24 6.85 -4.73
C TYR A 6 7.35 8.01 -5.14
N HIS A 7 7.61 8.62 -6.28
CA HIS A 7 6.75 9.70 -6.74
C HIS A 7 6.67 9.74 -8.26
N ILE A 8 5.58 10.32 -8.73
CA ILE A 8 5.38 10.66 -10.14
C ILE A 8 4.73 12.04 -10.21
N CYS A 9 4.93 12.71 -11.33
CA CYS A 9 4.29 13.99 -11.62
C CYS A 9 3.50 13.89 -12.92
N GLY A 10 2.44 14.67 -13.01
CA GLY A 10 1.63 14.74 -14.22
C GLY A 10 0.93 16.09 -14.34
N ARG A 11 0.41 16.35 -15.52
CA ARG A 11 -0.32 17.59 -15.82
C ARG A 11 -1.82 17.30 -15.81
N ALA A 12 -2.58 18.17 -15.16
CA ALA A 12 -4.04 18.12 -15.13
C ALA A 12 -4.59 19.48 -15.51
N TYR A 13 -5.65 19.50 -16.30
CA TYR A 13 -6.27 20.74 -16.76
C TYR A 13 -7.64 20.88 -16.10
N ASP A 14 -7.88 22.08 -15.52
CA ASP A 14 -9.16 22.38 -14.90
C ASP A 14 -10.21 22.75 -15.95
N ASN A 15 -11.43 23.08 -15.48
CA ASN A 15 -12.51 23.44 -16.38
C ASN A 15 -12.26 24.75 -17.15
N ASP A 16 -11.37 25.59 -16.66
CA ASP A 16 -10.95 26.83 -17.31
C ASP A 16 -9.79 26.63 -18.28
N GLY A 17 -9.31 25.38 -18.44
CA GLY A 17 -8.20 25.05 -19.29
C GLY A 17 -6.84 25.36 -18.69
N LYS A 18 -6.78 25.72 -17.42
CA LYS A 18 -5.51 26.02 -16.73
C LYS A 18 -4.83 24.74 -16.29
N MET A 19 -3.52 24.72 -16.45
CA MET A 19 -2.69 23.56 -16.14
C MET A 19 -2.28 23.57 -14.67
N HIS A 20 -2.52 22.44 -14.01
CA HIS A 20 -2.00 22.14 -12.67
C HIS A 20 -1.01 21.00 -12.76
N ILE A 21 0.08 21.09 -12.02
CA ILE A 21 1.02 19.96 -11.95
C ILE A 21 0.75 19.21 -10.66
N VAL A 22 0.46 17.92 -10.80
CA VAL A 22 0.10 17.03 -9.71
C VAL A 22 1.30 16.16 -9.38
N THR A 23 1.70 16.16 -8.13
CA THR A 23 2.74 15.26 -7.62
C THR A 23 2.09 14.24 -6.72
N VAL A 24 2.21 12.95 -7.07
CA VAL A 24 1.67 11.84 -6.30
C VAL A 24 2.85 11.10 -5.67
N VAL A 25 2.82 10.98 -4.35
CA VAL A 25 3.87 10.31 -3.59
C VAL A 25 3.29 9.07 -2.94
N GLY A 26 4.00 7.97 -3.04
CA GLY A 26 3.69 6.73 -2.35
C GLY A 26 4.75 6.44 -1.30
N LYS A 27 4.31 6.17 -0.08
CA LYS A 27 5.16 5.71 1.02
C LYS A 27 4.89 4.24 1.23
N VAL A 28 5.91 3.42 1.04
CA VAL A 28 5.82 1.98 1.30
C VAL A 28 6.51 1.68 2.61
N LYS A 29 5.79 1.06 3.52
CA LYS A 29 6.34 0.57 4.79
C LYS A 29 6.07 -0.91 4.93
N GLN A 30 7.00 -1.60 5.54
CA GLN A 30 6.87 -3.02 5.84
C GLN A 30 6.46 -3.18 7.29
N GLY A 31 5.39 -3.94 7.51
CA GLY A 31 4.93 -4.29 8.83
C GLY A 31 5.02 -5.79 9.07
N SER A 32 4.86 -6.16 10.31
CA SER A 32 4.73 -7.55 10.69
C SER A 32 3.78 -7.66 11.87
N GLU A 33 3.03 -8.76 11.92
CA GLU A 33 2.14 -9.05 13.02
C GLU A 33 2.20 -10.53 13.35
N LYS A 34 1.97 -10.87 14.61
CA LYS A 34 1.83 -12.26 15.04
C LYS A 34 0.36 -12.62 15.00
N VAL A 35 0.03 -13.66 14.26
CA VAL A 35 -1.34 -14.14 14.10
C VAL A 35 -1.44 -15.51 14.76
N ASN A 36 -2.51 -15.72 15.55
CA ASN A 36 -2.81 -17.03 16.10
C ASN A 36 -3.46 -17.88 15.01
N VAL A 37 -2.84 -19.00 14.70
CA VAL A 37 -3.35 -19.93 13.71
C VAL A 37 -3.77 -21.20 14.41
N LYS A 38 -4.99 -21.67 14.12
CA LYS A 38 -5.54 -22.92 14.66
C LYS A 38 -5.83 -23.84 13.49
N LEU A 39 -5.23 -25.03 13.49
CA LEU A 39 -5.50 -26.06 12.53
C LEU A 39 -6.35 -27.15 13.18
N ASP A 40 -7.49 -27.43 12.57
CA ASP A 40 -8.38 -28.51 13.01
C ASP A 40 -7.89 -29.86 12.45
N THR A 41 -8.43 -30.96 13.01
CA THR A 41 -8.07 -32.30 12.60
C THR A 41 -8.26 -32.58 11.10
N ASN A 42 -9.23 -31.90 10.47
CA ASN A 42 -9.48 -32.05 9.04
C ASN A 42 -8.39 -31.43 8.17
N GLU A 43 -7.61 -30.50 8.71
CA GLU A 43 -6.54 -29.78 8.02
C GLU A 43 -5.17 -30.41 8.27
N ILE A 44 -5.09 -31.31 9.25
CA ILE A 44 -3.85 -31.95 9.64
C ILE A 44 -3.66 -33.24 8.82
N PRO A 45 -2.51 -33.38 8.14
CA PRO A 45 -2.23 -34.64 7.44
C PRO A 45 -2.18 -35.82 8.39
N ILE A 46 -2.29 -37.01 7.85
CA ILE A 46 -2.23 -38.25 8.64
C ILE A 46 -0.94 -38.28 9.46
N LEU A 47 -1.12 -38.41 10.77
CA LEU A 47 0.00 -38.54 11.70
C LEU A 47 0.28 -40.01 11.97
N VAL A 48 1.52 -40.38 11.97
CA VAL A 48 1.96 -41.71 12.33
C VAL A 48 2.85 -41.67 13.56
N ASP A 49 2.75 -42.68 14.41
CA ASP A 49 3.63 -42.80 15.55
C ASP A 49 5.01 -43.36 15.11
N LYS A 50 5.90 -43.54 16.07
CA LYS A 50 7.27 -44.05 15.79
C LYS A 50 7.29 -45.48 15.23
N ASN A 51 6.20 -46.23 15.40
CA ASN A 51 6.07 -47.60 14.90
C ASN A 51 5.37 -47.65 13.53
N GLY A 52 5.01 -46.49 12.96
CA GLY A 52 4.36 -46.40 11.67
C GLY A 52 2.85 -46.58 11.70
N TYR A 53 2.24 -46.63 12.88
CA TYR A 53 0.78 -46.70 13.00
C TYR A 53 0.14 -45.33 12.97
N GLU A 54 -1.02 -45.28 12.30
CA GLU A 54 -1.79 -44.03 12.21
C GLU A 54 -2.34 -43.64 13.58
N VAL A 55 -2.10 -42.37 13.97
CA VAL A 55 -2.62 -41.82 15.21
C VAL A 55 -3.99 -41.20 14.96
N LYS A 56 -4.98 -41.59 15.78
CA LYS A 56 -6.31 -41.00 15.71
C LYS A 56 -6.25 -39.56 16.17
N THR A 57 -6.75 -38.65 15.33
CA THR A 57 -6.65 -37.20 15.55
C THR A 57 -8.01 -36.53 15.69
N ASN A 58 -9.07 -37.28 16.07
CA ASN A 58 -10.44 -36.79 16.03
C ASN A 58 -10.68 -35.50 16.83
N ASP A 59 -9.95 -35.31 17.92
CA ASP A 59 -10.07 -34.13 18.76
C ASP A 59 -8.79 -33.31 18.83
N LEU A 60 -7.86 -33.57 17.92
CA LEU A 60 -6.58 -32.87 17.90
C LEU A 60 -6.72 -31.54 17.16
N SER A 61 -6.23 -30.49 17.77
CA SER A 61 -6.04 -29.21 17.10
C SER A 61 -4.64 -28.70 17.40
N ILE A 62 -4.07 -27.99 16.43
CA ILE A 62 -2.76 -27.39 16.57
C ILE A 62 -2.96 -25.88 16.61
N ASN A 63 -2.46 -25.25 17.66
CA ASN A 63 -2.45 -23.79 17.81
C ASN A 63 -1.00 -23.33 17.77
N PHE A 64 -0.70 -22.38 16.91
CA PHE A 64 0.63 -21.78 16.84
C PHE A 64 0.53 -20.30 16.49
N LYS A 65 1.61 -19.58 16.74
CA LYS A 65 1.73 -18.19 16.35
C LYS A 65 2.57 -18.09 15.08
N GLU A 66 2.01 -17.47 14.08
CA GLU A 66 2.69 -17.22 12.82
C GLU A 66 3.00 -15.73 12.69
N LYS A 67 4.23 -15.43 12.31
CA LYS A 67 4.62 -14.05 12.00
C LYS A 67 4.34 -13.81 10.54
N ARG A 68 3.40 -12.88 10.27
CA ARG A 68 3.05 -12.48 8.92
C ARG A 68 3.63 -11.12 8.62
N PHE A 69 4.27 -11.01 7.46
CA PHE A 69 4.77 -9.76 6.96
C PHE A 69 3.75 -9.13 6.04
N SER A 70 3.67 -7.81 6.08
CA SER A 70 2.80 -7.06 5.20
C SER A 70 3.54 -5.84 4.65
N ARG A 71 3.11 -5.37 3.49
CA ARG A 71 3.50 -4.08 2.95
C ARG A 71 2.28 -3.20 2.86
N GLU A 72 2.47 -1.95 3.23
CA GLU A 72 1.41 -0.96 3.20
C GLU A 72 1.87 0.24 2.38
N LEU A 73 1.03 0.64 1.44
CA LEU A 73 1.25 1.81 0.61
C LEU A 73 0.29 2.90 1.07
N GLU A 74 0.84 4.06 1.41
CA GLU A 74 0.08 5.26 1.71
C GLU A 74 0.37 6.30 0.63
N ILE A 75 -0.67 6.91 0.08
CA ILE A 75 -0.55 7.83 -1.05
C ILE A 75 -0.95 9.23 -0.62
N GLY A 76 -0.09 10.19 -0.89
CA GLY A 76 -0.34 11.60 -0.70
C GLY A 76 -0.17 12.37 -2.00
N VAL A 77 -0.75 13.55 -2.07
CA VAL A 77 -0.74 14.37 -3.26
C VAL A 77 -0.42 15.82 -2.95
N SER A 78 0.26 16.47 -3.88
CA SER A 78 0.45 17.91 -3.91
C SER A 78 0.06 18.42 -5.28
N ILE A 79 -0.67 19.53 -5.34
CA ILE A 79 -1.11 20.13 -6.60
C ILE A 79 -0.58 21.55 -6.66
N CYS A 80 0.25 21.82 -7.67
CA CYS A 80 0.81 23.14 -7.90
C CYS A 80 -0.24 24.05 -8.58
N HIS A 81 -0.46 25.24 -8.02
CA HIS A 81 -1.35 26.22 -8.63
C HIS A 81 -0.77 26.69 -9.98
N PRO A 82 -1.62 26.96 -11.00
CA PRO A 82 -1.13 27.37 -12.32
C PRO A 82 -0.25 28.63 -12.32
N LEU A 83 -0.46 29.52 -11.36
CA LEU A 83 0.30 30.78 -11.23
C LEU A 83 1.62 30.60 -10.50
N ASP A 84 1.82 29.46 -9.85
CA ASP A 84 3.04 29.20 -9.09
C ASP A 84 4.06 28.48 -9.97
N LYS A 85 5.34 28.81 -9.73
CA LYS A 85 6.42 28.10 -10.40
C LYS A 85 6.52 26.69 -9.82
N PHE A 86 6.41 25.68 -10.69
CA PHE A 86 6.50 24.30 -10.26
C PHE A 86 7.92 23.94 -9.81
N SER A 87 8.00 23.24 -8.69
CA SER A 87 9.22 22.60 -8.19
C SER A 87 8.88 21.19 -7.78
N GLU A 88 9.49 20.21 -8.45
CA GLU A 88 9.29 18.79 -8.14
C GLU A 88 9.67 18.50 -6.69
N GLU A 89 10.79 19.03 -6.24
CA GLU A 89 11.26 18.87 -4.87
C GLU A 89 10.25 19.39 -3.85
N THR A 90 9.69 20.56 -4.10
CA THR A 90 8.67 21.16 -3.22
C THR A 90 7.39 20.32 -3.21
N GLY A 91 6.95 19.88 -4.40
CA GLY A 91 5.76 19.03 -4.52
C GLY A 91 5.90 17.72 -3.76
N VAL A 92 7.04 17.07 -3.90
CA VAL A 92 7.33 15.82 -3.16
C VAL A 92 7.34 16.07 -1.66
N ARG A 93 7.98 17.13 -1.22
CA ARG A 93 8.06 17.50 0.20
C ARG A 93 6.68 17.73 0.82
N ILE A 94 5.82 18.46 0.12
CA ILE A 94 4.46 18.75 0.59
C ILE A 94 3.65 17.45 0.67
N ALA A 95 3.71 16.61 -0.35
CA ALA A 95 2.98 15.35 -0.37
C ALA A 95 3.44 14.41 0.75
N LYS A 96 4.75 14.31 0.99
CA LYS A 96 5.30 13.54 2.12
C LYS A 96 4.80 14.06 3.46
N ARG A 97 4.74 15.38 3.63
CA ARG A 97 4.24 15.98 4.86
C ARG A 97 2.77 15.64 5.09
N ARG A 98 1.96 15.65 4.03
CA ARG A 98 0.55 15.27 4.12
C ARG A 98 0.37 13.83 4.54
N ILE A 99 1.18 12.91 4.01
CA ILE A 99 1.17 11.51 4.44
C ILE A 99 1.49 11.42 5.94
N LYS A 100 2.53 12.11 6.38
CA LYS A 100 2.94 12.11 7.78
C LYS A 100 1.84 12.64 8.71
N ASN A 101 1.07 13.62 8.25
CA ASN A 101 -0.01 14.22 9.03
C ASN A 101 -1.34 13.47 8.92
N GLY A 102 -1.37 12.35 8.21
CA GLY A 102 -2.58 11.54 8.05
C GLY A 102 -3.49 11.99 6.93
N ASP A 103 -3.09 12.98 6.13
CA ASP A 103 -3.84 13.44 4.96
C ASP A 103 -3.49 12.55 3.77
N ILE A 104 -4.08 11.38 3.76
CA ILE A 104 -3.79 10.31 2.83
C ILE A 104 -4.99 10.13 1.89
N ILE A 105 -4.74 10.14 0.58
CA ILE A 105 -5.79 10.02 -0.43
C ILE A 105 -6.03 8.58 -0.89
N GLY A 106 -5.20 7.66 -0.46
CA GLY A 106 -5.36 6.24 -0.77
C GLY A 106 -4.42 5.39 0.04
N THR A 107 -4.87 4.18 0.34
CA THR A 107 -4.06 3.19 1.04
C THR A 107 -4.25 1.83 0.37
N LEU A 108 -3.19 1.03 0.39
CA LEU A 108 -3.25 -0.36 -0.05
C LEU A 108 -2.39 -1.18 0.90
N ARG A 109 -2.95 -2.24 1.43
CA ARG A 109 -2.23 -3.16 2.30
C ARG A 109 -2.30 -4.56 1.71
N THR A 110 -1.16 -5.25 1.66
CA THR A 110 -1.11 -6.61 1.18
C THR A 110 -0.15 -7.46 2.00
N ASN A 111 -0.51 -8.72 2.20
CA ASN A 111 0.38 -9.73 2.78
C ASN A 111 1.21 -10.42 1.71
N ASP A 112 0.88 -10.23 0.45
CA ASP A 112 1.66 -10.72 -0.67
C ASP A 112 2.75 -9.70 -1.01
N LEU A 113 3.97 -9.97 -0.58
CA LEU A 113 5.09 -9.06 -0.75
C LEU A 113 5.48 -8.86 -2.22
N SER A 114 5.01 -9.71 -3.14
CA SER A 114 5.24 -9.54 -4.56
C SER A 114 4.38 -8.45 -5.18
N MET A 115 3.28 -8.06 -4.54
CA MET A 115 2.33 -7.07 -5.05
C MET A 115 2.83 -5.63 -4.96
N LEU A 116 3.65 -5.32 -3.97
CA LEU A 116 4.20 -3.96 -3.77
C LEU A 116 5.69 -3.90 -4.10
N THR A 117 6.03 -4.39 -5.29
CA THR A 117 7.34 -4.15 -5.90
C THR A 117 7.43 -2.72 -6.39
N GLN A 118 8.62 -2.27 -6.78
CA GLN A 118 8.80 -0.94 -7.35
C GLN A 118 7.83 -0.67 -8.49
N ASP A 119 7.73 -1.60 -9.45
CA ASP A 119 6.82 -1.45 -10.59
C ASP A 119 5.36 -1.42 -10.17
N GLY A 120 4.99 -2.25 -9.20
CA GLY A 120 3.63 -2.27 -8.66
C GLY A 120 3.25 -0.97 -7.97
N VAL A 121 4.18 -0.36 -7.23
CA VAL A 121 3.96 0.94 -6.59
C VAL A 121 3.75 2.01 -7.64
N TYR A 122 4.61 2.10 -8.66
CA TYR A 122 4.44 3.08 -9.73
C TYR A 122 3.13 2.90 -10.48
N ALA A 123 2.69 1.65 -10.70
CA ALA A 123 1.40 1.38 -11.32
C ALA A 123 0.24 1.94 -10.49
N GLU A 124 0.28 1.76 -9.17
CA GLU A 124 -0.73 2.31 -8.26
C GLU A 124 -0.72 3.84 -8.24
N LEU A 125 0.47 4.44 -8.23
CA LEU A 125 0.59 5.90 -8.30
C LEU A 125 0.03 6.44 -9.61
N LEU A 126 0.26 5.75 -10.72
CA LEU A 126 -0.27 6.15 -12.03
C LEU A 126 -1.79 6.07 -12.08
N VAL A 127 -2.37 5.01 -11.53
CA VAL A 127 -3.84 4.88 -11.41
C VAL A 127 -4.41 6.05 -10.63
N LYS A 128 -3.79 6.41 -9.51
CA LYS A 128 -4.23 7.52 -8.68
C LYS A 128 -4.06 8.86 -9.38
N LEU A 129 -2.94 9.06 -10.07
CA LEU A 129 -2.70 10.27 -10.86
C LEU A 129 -3.78 10.46 -11.92
N ASN A 130 -4.12 9.41 -12.66
CA ASN A 130 -5.15 9.46 -13.70
C ASN A 130 -6.52 9.79 -13.09
N HIS A 131 -6.84 9.21 -11.93
CA HIS A 131 -8.07 9.53 -11.21
C HIS A 131 -8.12 11.00 -10.82
N ILE A 132 -7.02 11.56 -10.32
CA ILE A 132 -6.92 12.98 -9.96
C ILE A 132 -7.08 13.86 -11.20
N LYS A 133 -6.44 13.50 -12.30
CA LYS A 133 -6.55 14.25 -13.57
C LYS A 133 -7.99 14.31 -14.08
N ASP A 134 -8.70 13.19 -14.00
CA ASP A 134 -10.09 13.11 -14.44
C ASP A 134 -11.07 13.82 -13.51
N ASN A 135 -10.66 14.08 -12.27
CA ASN A 135 -11.50 14.69 -11.24
C ASN A 135 -10.84 15.91 -10.60
N ILE A 136 -10.00 16.62 -11.35
CA ILE A 136 -9.15 17.69 -10.81
C ILE A 136 -9.95 18.74 -10.05
N GLU A 137 -11.16 19.07 -10.49
CA GLU A 137 -11.98 20.09 -9.83
C GLU A 137 -12.31 19.74 -8.38
N LYS A 138 -12.37 18.45 -8.05
CA LYS A 138 -12.64 18.00 -6.68
C LYS A 138 -11.42 18.17 -5.78
N TYR A 139 -10.23 18.21 -6.36
CA TYR A 139 -8.97 18.29 -5.60
C TYR A 139 -8.47 19.72 -5.44
N ILE A 140 -8.91 20.66 -6.28
CA ILE A 140 -8.48 22.05 -6.25
C ILE A 140 -9.51 23.00 -5.64
N SER A 141 -10.72 22.53 -5.42
CA SER A 141 -11.79 23.36 -4.81
C SER A 141 -11.63 23.51 -3.31
#